data_76c0f0d24db96330c6ca2ead29382494
#
_entry.id   76c0f0d24db96330c6ca2ead29382494
#
_cell.length_a   1.000
_cell.length_b   1.000
_cell.length_c   1.000
_cell.angle_alpha   90.00
_cell.angle_beta   90.00
_cell.angle_gamma   90.00
#
_symmetry.space_group_name_H-M   'P 1'
#
loop_
_entity.id
_entity.type
_entity.pdbx_description
1 polymer ?
#
loop_
_entity_poly.entity_id
_entity_poly.type
_entity_poly.pdbx_seq_one_letter_code
_entity_poly.pdbx_strand_id
1 'polypeptide(L)'
;MKSISEILERNSRAGRASLAVFISCGDPDIAFTEKLAKAVCAAGADIVELGVPFSDPMADGPTIQAAGQRALASGTTLEKVLEMAGRLRAEGL
;
A
#
# COMPACT_ATOMS: atom_id res chain seq x y z
N MET A 1 3.51 -16.54 1.51
CA MET A 1 3.84 -15.12 1.85
C MET A 1 4.82 -15.09 3.00
N LYS A 2 5.87 -14.29 2.90
CA LYS A 2 6.82 -14.12 4.00
C LYS A 2 6.35 -13.03 4.95
N SER A 3 6.65 -13.19 6.24
CA SER A 3 6.40 -12.13 7.21
C SER A 3 7.35 -10.95 6.98
N ILE A 4 7.00 -9.79 7.52
CA ILE A 4 7.87 -8.60 7.46
C ILE A 4 9.21 -8.89 8.13
N SER A 5 9.21 -9.59 9.27
CA SER A 5 10.44 -9.96 9.97
C SER A 5 11.35 -10.83 9.11
N GLU A 6 10.81 -11.82 8.41
CA GLU A 6 11.57 -12.69 7.53
C GLU A 6 12.19 -11.91 6.37
N ILE A 7 11.45 -10.97 5.78
CA ILE A 7 11.94 -10.13 4.69
C ILE A 7 13.09 -9.25 5.16
N LEU A 8 12.93 -8.59 6.29
CA LEU A 8 13.96 -7.71 6.85
C LEU A 8 15.24 -8.48 7.19
N GLU A 9 15.10 -9.67 7.81
CA GLU A 9 16.23 -10.52 8.12
C GLU A 9 16.97 -10.96 6.88
N ARG A 10 16.23 -11.43 5.86
CA ARG A 10 16.83 -11.88 4.60
C ARG A 10 17.64 -10.76 3.96
N ASN A 11 17.08 -9.55 3.88
CA ASN A 11 17.75 -8.41 3.28
C ASN A 11 18.98 -7.99 4.09
N SER A 12 18.86 -8.00 5.41
CA SER A 12 19.98 -7.67 6.30
C SER A 12 21.15 -8.65 6.12
N ARG A 13 20.87 -9.94 6.05
CA ARG A 13 21.89 -10.96 5.82
C ARG A 13 22.58 -10.82 4.48
N ALA A 14 21.85 -10.33 3.47
CA ALA A 14 22.39 -10.08 2.14
C ALA A 14 23.12 -8.74 2.04
N GLY A 15 23.19 -7.96 3.11
CA GLY A 15 23.78 -6.62 3.12
C GLY A 15 22.98 -5.61 2.33
N ARG A 16 21.67 -5.80 2.22
CA ARG A 16 20.77 -5.00 1.39
C ARG A 16 19.73 -4.28 2.25
N ALA A 17 19.47 -3.00 1.93
CA ALA A 17 18.40 -2.24 2.55
C ALA A 17 17.04 -2.76 2.08
N SER A 18 16.03 -2.59 2.93
CA SER A 18 14.64 -2.90 2.58
C SER A 18 13.92 -1.62 2.15
N LEU A 19 13.10 -1.73 1.10
CA LEU A 19 12.29 -0.64 0.60
C LEU A 19 10.83 -0.84 0.97
N ALA A 20 10.27 0.08 1.74
CA ALA A 20 8.85 0.13 2.05
C ALA A 20 8.22 1.28 1.27
N VAL A 21 7.16 0.99 0.52
CA VAL A 21 6.46 1.96 -0.32
C VAL A 21 5.07 2.19 0.25
N PHE A 22 4.71 3.45 0.48
CA PHE A 22 3.37 3.85 0.92
C PHE A 22 2.51 4.17 -0.30
N ILE A 23 1.28 3.65 -0.32
CA ILE A 23 0.31 3.90 -1.36
C ILE A 23 -0.99 4.41 -0.72
N SER A 24 -1.51 5.55 -1.21
CA SER A 24 -2.83 6.04 -0.81
C SER A 24 -3.89 5.23 -1.55
N CYS A 25 -4.53 4.30 -0.85
CA CYS A 25 -5.50 3.40 -1.46
C CYS A 25 -6.75 4.15 -1.92
N GLY A 26 -7.13 3.90 -3.18
CA GLY A 26 -8.32 4.51 -3.78
C GLY A 26 -8.06 5.80 -4.52
N ASP A 27 -6.82 6.23 -4.67
CA ASP A 27 -6.47 7.43 -5.43
C ASP A 27 -5.77 7.00 -6.73
N PRO A 28 -6.38 7.15 -7.90
CA PRO A 28 -7.72 7.71 -8.14
C PRO A 28 -8.87 6.74 -7.84
N ASP A 29 -8.62 5.44 -7.81
CA ASP A 29 -9.61 4.41 -7.45
C ASP A 29 -8.92 3.13 -6.99
N ILE A 30 -9.71 2.18 -6.48
CA ILE A 30 -9.20 0.91 -5.95
C ILE A 30 -8.58 0.04 -7.05
N ALA A 31 -9.16 0.02 -8.23
CA ALA A 31 -8.62 -0.80 -9.33
C ALA A 31 -7.20 -0.34 -9.72
N PHE A 32 -6.97 0.96 -9.78
CA PHE A 32 -5.64 1.52 -10.03
C PHE A 32 -4.69 1.18 -8.89
N THR A 33 -5.13 1.30 -7.65
CA THR A 33 -4.33 0.97 -6.46
C THR A 33 -3.85 -0.47 -6.50
N GLU A 34 -4.72 -1.39 -6.85
CA GLU A 34 -4.37 -2.81 -6.94
C GLU A 34 -3.28 -3.05 -7.99
N LYS A 35 -3.41 -2.43 -9.16
CA LYS A 35 -2.39 -2.51 -10.21
C LYS A 35 -1.07 -1.88 -9.78
N LEU A 36 -1.15 -0.74 -9.10
CA LEU A 36 0.03 -0.03 -8.61
C LEU A 36 0.78 -0.88 -7.57
N ALA A 37 0.06 -1.51 -6.64
CA ALA A 37 0.67 -2.38 -5.64
C ALA A 37 1.43 -3.53 -6.29
N LYS A 38 0.85 -4.16 -7.31
CA LYS A 38 1.53 -5.23 -8.06
C LYS A 38 2.77 -4.71 -8.78
N ALA A 39 2.67 -3.54 -9.39
CA ALA A 39 3.77 -2.93 -10.14
C ALA A 39 4.95 -2.58 -9.23
N VAL A 40 4.70 -1.98 -8.07
CA VAL A 40 5.80 -1.61 -7.16
C VAL A 40 6.45 -2.84 -6.54
N CYS A 41 5.69 -3.90 -6.28
CA CYS A 41 6.27 -5.17 -5.83
C CYS A 41 7.15 -5.79 -6.90
N ALA A 42 6.69 -5.80 -8.15
CA ALA A 42 7.46 -6.31 -9.29
C ALA A 42 8.74 -5.49 -9.54
N ALA A 43 8.69 -4.19 -9.26
CA ALA A 43 9.83 -3.29 -9.41
C ALA A 43 10.86 -3.42 -8.27
N GLY A 44 10.55 -4.16 -7.21
CA GLY A 44 11.52 -4.44 -6.14
C GLY A 44 11.15 -3.93 -4.77
N ALA A 45 9.94 -3.40 -4.55
CA ALA A 45 9.51 -3.04 -3.21
C ALA A 45 9.42 -4.30 -2.34
N ASP A 46 9.96 -4.21 -1.14
CA ASP A 46 9.96 -5.32 -0.19
C ASP A 46 8.67 -5.33 0.65
N ILE A 47 8.16 -4.15 0.96
CA ILE A 47 6.99 -3.95 1.80
C ILE A 47 6.12 -2.88 1.14
N VAL A 48 4.82 -3.10 1.13
CA VAL A 48 3.85 -2.09 0.67
C VAL A 48 2.95 -1.73 1.84
N GLU A 49 2.90 -0.45 2.14
CA GLU A 49 2.02 0.09 3.17
C GLU A 49 0.76 0.61 2.48
N LEU A 50 -0.39 0.02 2.79
CA LEU A 50 -1.67 0.40 2.23
C LEU A 50 -2.34 1.46 3.10
N GLY A 51 -2.28 2.71 2.65
CA GLY A 51 -2.89 3.83 3.36
C GLY A 51 -4.40 3.84 3.17
N VAL A 52 -5.15 3.68 4.27
CA VAL A 52 -6.61 3.79 4.24
C VAL A 52 -6.99 5.26 4.28
N PRO A 53 -7.84 5.75 3.36
CA PRO A 53 -8.25 7.15 3.37
C PRO A 53 -9.09 7.44 4.62
N PHE A 54 -8.82 8.59 5.22
CA PHE A 54 -9.48 9.02 6.44
C PHE A 54 -9.97 10.46 6.27
N SER A 55 -11.18 10.75 6.78
CA SER A 55 -11.81 12.06 6.59
C SER A 55 -11.18 13.18 7.42
N ASP A 56 -10.39 12.81 8.44
CA ASP A 56 -9.81 13.77 9.38
C ASP A 56 -8.32 13.46 9.60
N PRO A 57 -7.47 13.61 8.57
CA PRO A 57 -6.06 13.23 8.63
C PRO A 57 -5.25 14.31 9.38
N MET A 58 -4.95 14.07 10.63
CA MET A 58 -4.27 15.04 11.49
C MET A 58 -2.76 15.12 11.27
N ALA A 59 -2.14 14.02 10.85
CA ALA A 59 -0.68 13.92 10.76
C ALA A 59 -0.13 14.03 9.34
N ASP A 60 -0.99 14.06 8.33
CA ASP A 60 -0.57 14.03 6.94
C ASP A 60 -0.31 15.45 6.40
N GLY A 61 0.67 15.57 5.50
CA GLY A 61 0.89 16.80 4.77
C GLY A 61 -0.13 17.02 3.65
N PRO A 62 -0.08 18.19 2.97
CA PRO A 62 -1.09 18.55 1.98
C PRO A 62 -1.23 17.56 0.82
N THR A 63 -0.14 16.99 0.34
CA THR A 63 -0.14 16.05 -0.78
C THR A 63 -0.89 14.77 -0.42
N ILE A 64 -0.60 14.20 0.74
CA ILE A 64 -1.27 12.97 1.20
C ILE A 64 -2.72 13.24 1.56
N GLN A 65 -3.02 14.40 2.15
CA GLN A 65 -4.41 14.79 2.43
C GLN A 65 -5.22 14.89 1.15
N ALA A 66 -4.67 15.49 0.10
CA ALA A 66 -5.34 15.61 -1.19
C ALA A 66 -5.59 14.24 -1.82
N ALA A 67 -4.61 13.35 -1.76
CA ALA A 67 -4.76 11.97 -2.24
C ALA A 67 -5.87 11.24 -1.47
N GLY A 68 -5.92 11.40 -0.14
CA GLY A 68 -6.96 10.83 0.69
C GLY A 68 -8.34 11.33 0.33
N GLN A 69 -8.48 12.63 0.07
CA GLN A 69 -9.76 13.21 -0.35
C GLN A 69 -10.22 12.65 -1.69
N ARG A 70 -9.30 12.49 -2.66
CA ARG A 70 -9.64 11.87 -3.95
C ARG A 70 -10.08 10.42 -3.77
N ALA A 71 -9.40 9.68 -2.88
CA ALA A 71 -9.74 8.31 -2.58
C ALA A 71 -11.15 8.20 -1.97
N LEU A 72 -11.49 9.07 -1.01
CA LEU A 72 -12.82 9.11 -0.43
C LEU A 72 -13.87 9.46 -1.47
N ALA A 73 -13.58 10.43 -2.33
CA ALA A 73 -14.48 10.83 -3.40
C ALA A 73 -14.74 9.71 -4.40
N SER A 74 -13.80 8.79 -4.60
CA SER A 74 -13.98 7.62 -5.47
C SER A 74 -14.78 6.50 -4.81
N GLY A 75 -15.19 6.66 -3.55
CA GLY A 75 -15.97 5.68 -2.82
C GLY A 75 -15.16 4.66 -2.06
N THR A 76 -13.89 4.93 -1.80
CA THR A 76 -13.01 4.01 -1.08
C THR A 76 -13.42 3.92 0.40
N THR A 77 -13.50 2.71 0.91
CA THR A 77 -13.79 2.41 2.31
C THR A 77 -12.75 1.46 2.86
N LEU A 78 -12.68 1.34 4.20
CA LEU A 78 -11.81 0.35 4.83
C LEU A 78 -12.09 -1.06 4.31
N GLU A 79 -13.38 -1.42 4.16
CA GLU A 79 -13.76 -2.74 3.67
C GLU A 79 -13.19 -3.01 2.27
N LYS A 80 -13.27 -2.02 1.39
CA LYS A 80 -12.73 -2.15 0.03
C LYS A 80 -11.22 -2.31 0.02
N VAL A 81 -10.52 -1.59 0.91
CA VAL A 81 -9.07 -1.74 1.07
C VAL A 81 -8.72 -3.14 1.56
N LEU A 82 -9.44 -3.64 2.56
CA LEU A 82 -9.21 -4.99 3.09
C LEU A 82 -9.49 -6.08 2.06
N GLU A 83 -10.56 -5.92 1.28
CA GLU A 83 -10.87 -6.85 0.18
C GLU A 83 -9.75 -6.87 -0.86
N MET A 84 -9.26 -5.71 -1.25
CA MET A 84 -8.14 -5.60 -2.18
C MET A 84 -6.88 -6.24 -1.60
N ALA A 85 -6.57 -5.98 -0.33
CA ALA A 85 -5.41 -6.59 0.33
C ALA A 85 -5.52 -8.12 0.33
N GLY A 86 -6.73 -8.65 0.55
CA GLY A 86 -7.00 -10.09 0.46
C GLY A 86 -6.72 -10.65 -0.93
N ARG A 87 -7.12 -9.95 -1.98
CA ARG A 87 -6.83 -10.36 -3.36
C ARG A 87 -5.33 -10.35 -3.65
N LEU A 88 -4.63 -9.31 -3.21
CA LEU A 88 -3.17 -9.21 -3.38
C LEU A 88 -2.46 -10.35 -2.66
N ARG A 89 -2.89 -10.65 -1.45
CA ARG A 89 -2.31 -11.75 -0.67
C ARG A 89 -2.54 -13.10 -1.35
N ALA A 90 -3.72 -13.32 -1.90
CA ALA A 90 -4.03 -14.55 -2.63
C ALA A 90 -3.13 -14.73 -3.86
N GLU A 91 -2.62 -13.65 -4.43
CA GLU A 91 -1.67 -13.68 -5.55
C GLU A 91 -0.20 -13.75 -5.10
N GLY A 92 0.05 -13.91 -3.80
CA GLY A 92 1.40 -14.07 -3.27
C GLY A 92 2.12 -12.77 -2.89
N LEU A 93 1.41 -11.69 -2.79
CA LEU A 93 2.00 -10.36 -2.49
C LEU A 93 1.96 -9.98 -1.00
#